data_303747580bcf26a2fff57c69a066b438
#
_entry.id   303747580bcf26a2fff57c69a066b438
#
_cell.length_a   1.000
_cell.length_b   1.000
_cell.length_c   1.000
_cell.angle_alpha   90.00
_cell.angle_beta   90.00
_cell.angle_gamma   90.00
#
_symmetry.space_group_name_H-M   'P 1'
#
loop_
_entity.id
_entity.type
_entity.pdbx_description
1 polymer ?
#
loop_
_entity_poly.entity_id
_entity_poly.type
_entity_poly.pdbx_seq_one_letter_code
_entity_poly.pdbx_strand_id
1 'polypeptide(L)'
;MCIRDSALDIATGETRWAVDSPADCLAPDGEGTVERCYRGFSAPVTVVGDIVFAPTLDGVLRAFHADSGDQIWTFDTARQFSAVNGGYAEGGAIDLGGVYVAGDEIYLNSGYGLVDQIPGNAFIQFRPEEQ
;
A
#
# COMPACT_ATOMS: atom_id res chain seq x y z
N MET A 1 0.17 12.86 -8.62
CA MET A 1 -0.50 11.91 -7.70
C MET A 1 -1.62 11.23 -8.47
N CYS A 2 -1.53 9.91 -8.63
CA CYS A 2 -2.54 9.15 -9.36
C CYS A 2 -3.66 8.71 -8.41
N ILE A 3 -4.90 8.96 -8.80
CA ILE A 3 -6.08 8.51 -8.05
C ILE A 3 -6.61 7.17 -8.58
N ARG A 4 -5.88 6.57 -9.52
CA ARG A 4 -6.26 5.33 -10.20
C ARG A 4 -5.02 4.53 -10.57
N ASP A 5 -5.07 3.23 -10.33
CA ASP A 5 -4.17 2.25 -10.94
C ASP A 5 -4.86 1.54 -12.09
N SER A 6 -4.11 1.11 -13.09
CA SER A 6 -4.65 0.40 -14.25
C SER A 6 -3.64 -0.58 -14.83
N ALA A 7 -4.16 -1.69 -15.33
CA ALA A 7 -3.42 -2.60 -16.18
C ALA A 7 -3.76 -2.34 -17.65
N LEU A 8 -2.72 -2.24 -18.47
CA LEU A 8 -2.83 -2.05 -19.89
C LEU A 8 -2.31 -3.28 -20.64
N ASP A 9 -2.96 -3.63 -21.73
CA ASP A 9 -2.40 -4.57 -22.67
C ASP A 9 -1.23 -3.93 -23.39
N ILE A 10 -0.05 -4.55 -23.30
CA ILE A 10 1.20 -3.96 -23.82
C ILE A 10 1.24 -3.91 -25.35
N ALA A 11 0.50 -4.80 -26.03
CA ALA A 11 0.48 -4.87 -27.49
C ALA A 11 -0.51 -3.87 -28.11
N THR A 12 -1.63 -3.63 -27.45
CA THR A 12 -2.72 -2.80 -27.97
C THR A 12 -2.84 -1.45 -27.27
N GLY A 13 -2.35 -1.34 -26.02
CA GLY A 13 -2.52 -0.15 -25.19
C GLY A 13 -3.93 -0.06 -24.56
N GLU A 14 -4.78 -1.05 -24.75
CA GLU A 14 -6.11 -1.07 -24.20
C GLU A 14 -6.09 -1.32 -22.69
N THR A 15 -6.96 -0.63 -21.95
CA THR A 15 -7.12 -0.86 -20.52
C THR A 15 -7.81 -2.20 -20.27
N ARG A 16 -7.13 -3.11 -19.58
CA ARG A 16 -7.70 -4.40 -19.16
C ARG A 16 -8.59 -4.23 -17.93
N TRP A 17 -8.10 -3.48 -16.94
CA TRP A 17 -8.85 -3.08 -15.75
C TRP A 17 -8.29 -1.79 -15.18
N ALA A 18 -9.09 -1.13 -14.36
CA ALA A 18 -8.68 0.06 -13.61
C ALA A 18 -9.35 0.06 -12.24
N VAL A 19 -8.59 0.47 -11.22
CA VAL A 19 -9.06 0.57 -9.83
C VAL A 19 -8.86 2.01 -9.36
N ASP A 20 -9.93 2.63 -8.93
CA ASP A 20 -9.88 3.96 -8.31
C ASP A 20 -9.36 3.87 -6.88
N SER A 21 -8.60 4.88 -6.47
CA SER A 21 -8.20 5.03 -5.08
C SER A 21 -9.44 5.15 -4.18
N PRO A 22 -9.41 4.60 -2.97
CA PRO A 22 -10.53 4.74 -2.03
C PRO A 22 -10.93 6.20 -1.84
N ALA A 23 -12.24 6.43 -1.66
CA ALA A 23 -12.79 7.77 -1.67
C ALA A 23 -12.40 8.61 -0.44
N ASP A 24 -12.20 7.99 0.70
CA ASP A 24 -12.12 8.71 1.97
C ASP A 24 -11.00 8.20 2.88
N CYS A 25 -10.23 9.14 3.41
CA CYS A 25 -9.35 8.93 4.56
C CYS A 25 -10.18 9.09 5.84
N LEU A 26 -11.08 8.17 6.11
CA LEU A 26 -11.91 8.22 7.31
C LEU A 26 -11.09 7.80 8.55
N ALA A 27 -11.36 8.45 9.67
CA ALA A 27 -10.84 8.01 10.96
C ALA A 27 -11.41 6.62 11.31
N PRO A 28 -10.67 5.81 12.11
CA PRO A 28 -11.10 4.44 12.45
C PRO A 28 -12.48 4.35 13.11
N ASP A 29 -12.93 5.41 13.76
CA ASP A 29 -14.27 5.55 14.36
C ASP A 29 -15.37 5.93 13.35
N GLY A 30 -14.98 6.22 12.10
CA GLY A 30 -15.87 6.66 11.04
C GLY A 30 -16.32 8.13 11.14
N GLU A 31 -15.83 8.86 12.13
CA GLU A 31 -16.13 10.27 12.33
C GLU A 31 -14.93 11.16 11.95
N GLY A 32 -15.08 11.93 10.88
CA GLY A 32 -14.07 12.84 10.38
C GLY A 32 -13.03 12.16 9.46
N THR A 33 -11.99 12.92 9.13
CA THR A 33 -10.89 12.49 8.25
C THR A 33 -9.58 12.44 9.02
N VAL A 34 -8.73 11.48 8.68
CA VAL A 34 -7.37 11.41 9.22
C VAL A 34 -6.55 12.59 8.71
N GLU A 35 -5.94 13.34 9.62
CA GLU A 35 -5.07 14.46 9.27
C GLU A 35 -3.89 13.97 8.41
N ARG A 36 -3.54 14.73 7.38
CA ARG A 36 -2.45 14.43 6.43
C ARG A 36 -2.64 13.16 5.63
N CYS A 37 -3.84 12.59 5.63
CA CYS A 37 -4.14 11.47 4.77
C CYS A 37 -4.49 11.96 3.37
N TYR A 38 -3.79 11.45 2.39
CA TYR A 38 -4.05 11.70 0.98
C TYR A 38 -4.48 10.40 0.31
N ARG A 39 -5.37 10.54 -0.65
CA ARG A 39 -5.76 9.41 -1.49
C ARG A 39 -4.84 9.31 -2.68
N GLY A 40 -4.45 8.16 -3.06
CA GLY A 40 -3.73 7.96 -4.31
C GLY A 40 -2.69 6.86 -4.24
N PHE A 41 -2.44 6.35 -5.43
CA PHE A 41 -1.37 5.43 -5.72
C PHE A 41 -0.16 6.29 -6.15
N SER A 42 0.85 6.42 -5.32
CA SER A 42 2.05 7.21 -5.59
C SER A 42 3.29 6.34 -5.64
N ALA A 43 3.38 5.36 -4.77
CA ALA A 43 4.46 4.40 -4.76
C ALA A 43 4.40 3.46 -5.98
N PRO A 44 5.55 2.97 -6.48
CA PRO A 44 5.57 2.00 -7.57
C PRO A 44 4.87 0.70 -7.16
N VAL A 45 4.11 0.14 -8.07
CA VAL A 45 3.51 -1.19 -7.92
C VAL A 45 4.56 -2.28 -8.11
N THR A 46 4.35 -3.41 -7.43
CA THR A 46 5.19 -4.61 -7.58
C THR A 46 4.33 -5.79 -7.97
N VAL A 47 4.72 -6.49 -9.04
CA VAL A 47 3.98 -7.66 -9.53
C VAL A 47 4.77 -8.92 -9.24
N VAL A 48 4.12 -9.90 -8.60
CA VAL A 48 4.69 -11.23 -8.30
C VAL A 48 3.67 -12.30 -8.68
N GLY A 49 4.00 -13.08 -9.69
CA GLY A 49 3.05 -14.05 -10.24
C GLY A 49 1.79 -13.36 -10.76
N ASP A 50 0.67 -13.71 -10.19
CA ASP A 50 -0.65 -13.17 -10.50
C ASP A 50 -1.15 -12.10 -9.51
N ILE A 51 -0.26 -11.61 -8.64
CA ILE A 51 -0.58 -10.62 -7.61
C ILE A 51 0.11 -9.28 -7.93
N VAL A 52 -0.65 -8.21 -7.85
CA VAL A 52 -0.16 -6.81 -7.93
C VAL A 52 -0.25 -6.19 -6.54
N PHE A 53 0.88 -5.85 -5.95
CA PHE A 53 0.94 -5.06 -4.72
C PHE A 53 0.96 -3.57 -5.05
N ALA A 54 -0.01 -2.85 -4.55
CA ALA A 54 -0.18 -1.41 -4.77
C ALA A 54 -0.28 -0.68 -3.43
N PRO A 55 0.82 -0.08 -2.97
CA PRO A 55 0.80 0.75 -1.77
C PRO A 55 0.16 2.11 -2.04
N THR A 56 -0.48 2.68 -1.04
CA THR A 56 -1.23 3.94 -1.17
C THR A 56 -0.88 4.95 -0.09
N LEU A 57 -1.17 6.21 -0.38
CA LEU A 57 -0.85 7.35 0.50
C LEU A 57 -1.68 7.38 1.80
N ASP A 58 -2.78 6.64 1.87
CA ASP A 58 -3.55 6.43 3.10
C ASP A 58 -2.88 5.43 4.07
N GLY A 59 -1.71 4.90 3.68
CA GLY A 59 -0.95 3.95 4.47
C GLY A 59 -1.42 2.51 4.33
N VAL A 60 -2.28 2.21 3.37
CA VAL A 60 -2.77 0.84 3.14
C VAL A 60 -1.99 0.18 2.02
N LEU A 61 -1.44 -1.00 2.29
CA LEU A 61 -0.96 -1.90 1.25
C LEU A 61 -2.12 -2.74 0.74
N ARG A 62 -2.35 -2.67 -0.57
CA ARG A 62 -3.40 -3.43 -1.27
C ARG A 62 -2.79 -4.46 -2.19
N ALA A 63 -3.44 -5.60 -2.32
CA ALA A 63 -3.10 -6.60 -3.31
C ALA A 63 -4.30 -6.88 -4.23
N PHE A 64 -4.02 -6.94 -5.52
CA PHE A 64 -5.01 -7.17 -6.56
C PHE A 64 -4.62 -8.39 -7.39
N HIS A 65 -5.61 -9.05 -7.96
CA HIS A 65 -5.38 -10.07 -8.96
C HIS A 65 -4.94 -9.41 -10.28
N ALA A 66 -3.82 -9.84 -10.85
CA ALA A 66 -3.19 -9.17 -12.00
C ALA A 66 -4.08 -9.18 -13.26
N ASP A 67 -4.87 -10.23 -13.46
CA ASP A 67 -5.72 -10.37 -14.64
C ASP A 67 -7.03 -9.60 -14.55
N SER A 68 -7.66 -9.56 -13.38
CA SER A 68 -9.01 -9.00 -13.18
C SER A 68 -9.04 -7.64 -12.52
N GLY A 69 -8.00 -7.29 -11.73
CA GLY A 69 -8.00 -6.10 -10.88
C GLY A 69 -8.83 -6.26 -9.60
N ASP A 70 -9.33 -7.47 -9.31
CA ASP A 70 -10.05 -7.73 -8.07
C ASP A 70 -9.12 -7.58 -6.87
N GLN A 71 -9.56 -6.83 -5.86
CA GLN A 71 -8.82 -6.69 -4.62
C GLN A 71 -8.93 -7.98 -3.80
N ILE A 72 -7.80 -8.61 -3.52
CA ILE A 72 -7.73 -9.90 -2.83
C ILE A 72 -7.22 -9.80 -1.40
N TRP A 73 -6.52 -8.70 -1.05
CA TRP A 73 -6.00 -8.51 0.29
C TRP A 73 -5.69 -7.04 0.57
N THR A 74 -5.76 -6.65 1.86
CA THR A 74 -5.33 -5.34 2.34
C THR A 74 -4.67 -5.43 3.70
N PHE A 75 -3.76 -4.50 3.96
CA PHE A 75 -3.17 -4.32 5.27
C PHE A 75 -2.95 -2.84 5.57
N ASP A 76 -3.55 -2.36 6.64
CA ASP A 76 -3.38 -0.99 7.12
C ASP A 76 -2.07 -0.88 7.89
N THR A 77 -1.15 -0.05 7.37
CA THR A 77 0.14 0.23 8.01
C THR A 77 0.15 1.54 8.78
N ALA A 78 -0.87 2.40 8.66
CA ALA A 78 -0.94 3.69 9.35
C ALA A 78 -1.32 3.53 10.83
N ARG A 79 -0.51 2.76 11.55
CA ARG A 79 -0.71 2.44 12.96
C ARG A 79 0.61 2.18 13.68
N GLN A 80 0.54 2.05 15.00
CA GLN A 80 1.68 1.67 15.82
C GLN A 80 1.94 0.16 15.74
N PHE A 81 3.20 -0.22 15.70
CA PHE A 81 3.69 -1.58 15.73
C PHE A 81 4.66 -1.78 16.89
N SER A 82 4.62 -2.97 17.51
CA SER A 82 5.72 -3.42 18.38
C SER A 82 6.90 -3.80 17.50
N ALA A 83 8.04 -3.16 17.72
CA ALA A 83 9.25 -3.46 16.97
C ALA A 83 10.01 -4.65 17.56
N VAL A 84 10.71 -5.39 16.70
CA VAL A 84 11.48 -6.59 17.11
C VAL A 84 12.60 -6.30 18.11
N ASN A 85 13.04 -5.04 18.20
CA ASN A 85 14.05 -4.58 19.18
C ASN A 85 13.46 -4.18 20.54
N GLY A 86 12.17 -4.41 20.77
CA GLY A 86 11.46 -4.09 22.03
C GLY A 86 10.93 -2.65 22.11
N GLY A 87 11.09 -1.84 21.04
CA GLY A 87 10.51 -0.49 20.93
C GLY A 87 9.19 -0.50 20.18
N TYR A 88 8.82 0.69 19.70
CA TYR A 88 7.66 0.91 18.83
C TYR A 88 8.08 1.59 17.54
N ALA A 89 7.34 1.31 16.47
CA ALA A 89 7.43 1.98 15.20
C ALA A 89 6.04 2.49 14.81
N GLU A 90 5.98 3.68 14.22
CA GLU A 90 4.75 4.24 13.69
C GLU A 90 4.75 4.07 12.17
N GLY A 91 3.71 3.46 11.66
CA GLY A 91 3.47 3.46 10.23
C GLY A 91 2.69 4.68 9.79
N GLY A 92 2.68 4.93 8.49
CA GLY A 92 2.02 6.08 7.88
C GLY A 92 1.85 5.92 6.39
N ALA A 93 1.87 7.01 5.64
CA ALA A 93 1.73 6.98 4.19
C ALA A 93 2.82 6.13 3.52
N ILE A 94 2.46 5.46 2.44
CA ILE A 94 3.40 4.69 1.63
C ILE A 94 3.55 5.42 0.29
N ASP A 95 4.67 6.15 0.14
CA ASP A 95 4.93 7.01 -1.02
C ASP A 95 6.26 6.66 -1.70
N LEU A 96 7.33 6.59 -0.92
CA LEU A 96 8.68 6.33 -1.41
C LEU A 96 9.01 4.84 -1.34
N GLY A 97 9.28 4.28 -2.48
CA GLY A 97 9.62 2.87 -2.60
C GLY A 97 8.37 1.98 -2.57
N GLY A 98 8.30 1.09 -3.53
CA GLY A 98 7.26 0.07 -3.59
C GLY A 98 7.54 -1.07 -2.61
N VAL A 99 6.79 -2.13 -2.80
CA VAL A 99 7.01 -3.39 -2.11
C VAL A 99 8.25 -4.09 -2.69
N TYR A 100 9.14 -4.50 -1.83
CA TYR A 100 10.24 -5.39 -2.20
C TYR A 100 9.90 -6.83 -1.83
N VAL A 101 10.13 -7.76 -2.74
CA VAL A 101 9.84 -9.18 -2.54
C VAL A 101 11.13 -9.98 -2.64
N ALA A 102 11.38 -10.82 -1.64
CA ALA A 102 12.53 -11.72 -1.59
C ALA A 102 12.06 -13.10 -1.12
N GLY A 103 12.08 -14.07 -2.04
CA GLY A 103 11.52 -15.40 -1.79
C GLY A 103 10.01 -15.30 -1.57
N ASP A 104 9.57 -15.72 -0.40
CA ASP A 104 8.19 -15.70 0.06
C ASP A 104 7.90 -14.54 1.05
N GLU A 105 8.84 -13.66 1.23
CA GLU A 105 8.74 -12.53 2.15
C GLU A 105 8.54 -11.21 1.40
N ILE A 106 7.78 -10.30 2.01
CA ILE A 106 7.48 -8.97 1.50
C ILE A 106 8.03 -7.92 2.47
N TYR A 107 8.66 -6.90 1.95
CA TYR A 107 9.23 -5.79 2.72
C TYR A 107 8.68 -4.46 2.25
N LEU A 108 8.40 -3.59 3.19
CA LEU A 108 7.75 -2.31 2.94
C LEU A 108 8.22 -1.25 3.94
N ASN A 109 8.48 -0.04 3.43
CA ASN A 109 8.61 1.16 4.26
C ASN A 109 7.26 1.86 4.40
N SER A 110 6.88 2.25 5.61
CA SER A 110 5.65 2.96 5.90
C SER A 110 5.92 4.21 6.74
N GLY A 111 5.36 5.36 6.34
CA GLY A 111 5.54 6.64 6.99
C GLY A 111 6.70 7.49 6.45
N TYR A 112 7.36 7.05 5.40
CA TYR A 112 8.44 7.78 4.73
C TYR A 112 7.90 8.53 3.50
N GLY A 113 7.14 9.59 3.73
CA GLY A 113 6.58 10.43 2.68
C GLY A 113 7.50 11.59 2.27
N LEU A 114 7.25 12.15 1.08
CA LEU A 114 8.01 13.30 0.53
C LEU A 114 7.48 14.65 0.98
N VAL A 115 6.21 14.73 1.30
CA VAL A 115 5.51 15.96 1.65
C VAL A 115 4.71 15.76 2.95
N ASP A 116 3.77 16.63 3.22
CA ASP A 116 2.95 16.60 4.43
C ASP A 116 1.92 15.45 4.42
N GLN A 117 2.41 14.21 4.41
CA GLN A 117 1.61 12.98 4.48
C GLN A 117 1.65 12.41 5.91
N ILE A 118 0.84 11.36 6.17
CA ILE A 118 0.88 10.66 7.46
C ILE A 118 2.32 10.21 7.73
N PRO A 119 2.99 10.79 8.72
CA PRO A 119 4.39 10.47 9.01
C PRO A 119 4.51 9.14 9.73
N GLY A 120 5.69 8.52 9.64
CA GLY A 120 6.03 7.30 10.37
C GLY A 120 7.49 6.93 10.17
N ASN A 121 7.87 5.75 10.67
CA ASN A 121 9.22 5.23 10.60
C ASN A 121 9.26 3.70 10.62
N ALA A 122 8.19 3.05 10.17
CA ALA A 122 8.10 1.60 10.19
C ALA A 122 8.75 0.96 8.96
N PHE A 123 9.60 -0.03 9.19
CA PHE A 123 10.03 -1.00 8.20
C PHE A 123 9.35 -2.32 8.52
N ILE A 124 8.51 -2.81 7.64
CA ILE A 124 7.60 -3.92 7.87
C ILE A 124 8.01 -5.10 7.00
N GLN A 125 8.11 -6.26 7.62
CA GLN A 125 8.30 -7.54 6.94
C GLN A 125 7.04 -8.38 7.11
N PHE A 126 6.52 -8.90 6.02
CA PHE A 126 5.49 -9.93 6.01
C PHE A 126 6.12 -11.25 5.62
N ARG A 127 5.74 -12.30 6.30
CA ARG A 127 6.13 -13.68 5.99
C ARG A 127 4.91 -14.60 6.06
N PRO A 128 4.90 -15.70 5.33
CA PRO A 128 3.86 -16.71 5.48
C PRO A 128 3.78 -17.19 6.93
N GLU A 129 2.57 -17.48 7.40
CA GLU A 129 2.41 -18.19 8.67
C GLU A 129 2.93 -19.62 8.50
N GLU A 130 3.78 -20.05 9.44
CA GLU A 130 4.16 -21.45 9.52
C GLU A 130 2.91 -22.27 9.89
N GLN A 131 2.54 -23.21 9.01
CA GLN A 131 1.42 -24.14 9.26
C GLN A 131 1.84 -25.28 10.16
#